data_aba63eb1ec8f660d823aba9c91ce3ec4
#
_entry.id   aba63eb1ec8f660d823aba9c91ce3ec4
#
_cell.length_a   1.000
_cell.length_b   1.000
_cell.length_c   1.000
_cell.angle_alpha   90.00
_cell.angle_beta   90.00
_cell.angle_gamma   90.00
#
_symmetry.space_group_name_H-M   'P 1'
#
loop_
_entity.id
_entity.type
_entity.pdbx_description
1 polymer ?
#
loop_
_entity_poly.entity_id
_entity_poly.type
_entity_poly.pdbx_seq_one_letter_code
_entity_poly.pdbx_strand_id
1 'polypeptide(L)'
;MKRSNKTMLTALSSMMLVSMVTVGCAKTETTGTKASPAATAAATTAVAATPEAKASGKTELVTLYYPGAEQKDVKSVEEEANKYLKDKLNATIKINAIDFGQWNDKLNLMIASGEEADIIFTAAWQNYTVNVAKGAFLPLNDLLAKNGQDIVKNLDPAFLEGSKINGKNYGIPTNKELAATRGVLLRKDLVDKYKMDLTNVKTWKDLEPLLKTVKDNEPGITPWFISNQGNGGSSGILDNLDWDYLGDASVPGVISKTGKATKVLNALETPEYKEAAKLIRSYYKAGYVNKDAATTTVFPKDQAKAGKVFMWTDGLKPGKDAETEGYVGFKLTQLDLTVPTISTGDASGAMLAISKTSKHPDLAMKVINLLHADKTFNNLINFGIEGKHYVKKSDTVIDLPPGKTAQDTGYNPGAQWELGNQFLNYLWTNEDPNKWQKFKDFNAKGVKSPALGFAFDSEPVKNEIAACANIGNQYGPALSAGSVDPDEVIPKFLEKLKAAGVDKIIAEKQKQLDAFLAANKK
;
A
#
# COMPACT_ATOMS: atom_id res chain seq x y z
N MET A 1 -33.69 -38.68 30.13
CA MET A 1 -34.28 -37.64 30.99
C MET A 1 -34.16 -36.32 30.23
N LYS A 2 -35.09 -35.89 29.58
CA LYS A 2 -36.15 -34.86 29.55
C LYS A 2 -35.88 -33.64 30.45
N ARG A 3 -35.78 -32.48 29.81
CA ARG A 3 -36.38 -31.12 30.05
C ARG A 3 -35.64 -30.12 29.17
N SER A 4 -36.13 -29.55 28.10
CA SER A 4 -37.30 -28.69 27.82
C SER A 4 -37.41 -27.43 28.70
N ASN A 5 -37.22 -26.24 28.07
CA ASN A 5 -37.96 -24.99 28.27
C ASN A 5 -37.46 -24.01 27.17
N LYS A 6 -38.20 -23.63 26.33
CA LYS A 6 -39.30 -22.82 25.79
C LYS A 6 -39.26 -21.38 26.28
N THR A 7 -39.12 -20.51 25.26
CA THR A 7 -39.80 -19.20 24.98
C THR A 7 -39.76 -18.07 26.00
N MET A 8 -39.32 -16.88 25.50
CA MET A 8 -40.16 -15.67 25.60
C MET A 8 -39.77 -14.61 24.54
N LEU A 9 -40.71 -14.39 23.63
CA LEU A 9 -40.82 -13.23 22.74
C LEU A 9 -41.36 -12.07 23.59
N THR A 10 -40.80 -10.86 23.41
CA THR A 10 -41.56 -9.62 23.69
C THR A 10 -41.19 -8.57 22.64
N ALA A 11 -42.16 -8.29 21.80
CA ALA A 11 -42.22 -7.13 20.93
C ALA A 11 -42.71 -5.94 21.73
N LEU A 12 -42.16 -4.76 21.49
CA LEU A 12 -42.83 -3.49 21.80
C LEU A 12 -42.63 -2.50 20.64
N SER A 13 -43.79 -2.10 20.16
CA SER A 13 -44.04 -1.16 19.07
C SER A 13 -43.99 0.30 19.56
N SER A 14 -43.61 1.18 18.63
CA SER A 14 -44.20 2.49 18.34
C SER A 14 -44.19 3.62 19.38
N MET A 15 -43.56 4.76 18.99
CA MET A 15 -44.32 6.01 18.91
C MET A 15 -43.56 7.08 18.12
N MET A 16 -44.20 7.48 17.02
CA MET A 16 -43.89 8.73 16.28
C MET A 16 -44.27 9.93 17.14
N LEU A 17 -43.44 10.99 17.06
CA LEU A 17 -43.93 12.36 17.33
C LEU A 17 -43.31 13.30 16.29
N VAL A 18 -44.20 13.76 15.43
CA VAL A 18 -44.05 14.85 14.46
C VAL A 18 -44.21 16.16 15.22
N SER A 19 -43.31 17.11 15.01
CA SER A 19 -43.52 18.51 15.36
C SER A 19 -43.07 19.38 14.19
N MET A 20 -44.05 19.82 13.40
CA MET A 20 -43.93 20.99 12.51
C MET A 20 -43.98 22.26 13.37
N VAL A 21 -43.11 23.23 13.08
CA VAL A 21 -43.42 24.64 13.29
C VAL A 21 -42.89 25.45 12.10
N THR A 22 -43.76 26.31 11.66
CA THR A 22 -43.83 27.09 10.45
C THR A 22 -43.09 28.44 10.53
N VAL A 23 -42.53 28.84 9.38
CA VAL A 23 -42.62 30.13 8.67
C VAL A 23 -42.27 31.44 9.42
N GLY A 24 -41.37 32.20 8.80
CA GLY A 24 -41.18 33.63 9.04
C GLY A 24 -40.30 34.27 7.97
N CYS A 25 -40.92 34.74 6.85
CA CYS A 25 -40.29 35.63 5.87
C CYS A 25 -40.15 37.06 6.41
N ALA A 26 -39.05 37.72 6.17
CA ALA A 26 -39.02 39.17 6.06
C ALA A 26 -38.00 39.59 4.98
N LYS A 27 -38.52 40.18 3.92
CA LYS A 27 -37.77 40.99 2.94
C LYS A 27 -37.50 42.36 3.53
N THR A 28 -36.34 42.93 3.20
CA THR A 28 -36.23 44.38 3.01
C THR A 28 -35.15 44.70 1.96
N GLU A 29 -35.52 45.55 1.05
CA GLU A 29 -34.82 45.99 -0.16
C GLU A 29 -33.85 47.14 0.09
N THR A 30 -32.85 47.16 -0.80
CA THR A 30 -32.23 48.32 -1.53
C THR A 30 -31.69 49.55 -0.80
N THR A 31 -30.42 49.89 -1.09
CA THR A 31 -30.09 50.99 -2.00
C THR A 31 -28.57 51.00 -2.30
N GLY A 32 -28.23 51.19 -3.57
CA GLY A 32 -26.87 51.28 -4.07
C GLY A 32 -26.32 52.69 -4.01
N THR A 33 -24.99 52.78 -4.11
CA THR A 33 -24.32 53.92 -4.74
C THR A 33 -22.98 53.52 -5.33
N LYS A 34 -22.76 53.89 -6.62
CA LYS A 34 -21.50 53.81 -7.36
C LYS A 34 -20.55 54.90 -6.93
N ALA A 35 -19.25 54.63 -6.92
CA ALA A 35 -18.22 55.53 -7.47
C ALA A 35 -16.87 54.81 -7.58
N SER A 36 -16.26 54.89 -8.74
CA SER A 36 -14.87 54.57 -9.14
C SER A 36 -14.21 55.88 -9.53
N PRO A 37 -12.92 55.94 -9.90
CA PRO A 37 -11.65 55.50 -9.32
C PRO A 37 -10.65 56.63 -9.08
N ALA A 38 -9.55 56.36 -8.39
CA ALA A 38 -8.32 57.19 -8.57
C ALA A 38 -7.07 56.34 -8.33
N ALA A 39 -6.21 56.31 -9.33
CA ALA A 39 -4.86 55.76 -9.29
C ALA A 39 -3.91 56.66 -8.49
N THR A 40 -2.99 56.10 -7.74
CA THR A 40 -1.72 56.78 -7.41
C THR A 40 -0.59 55.77 -7.11
N ALA A 41 0.55 56.12 -7.61
CA ALA A 41 1.83 55.50 -7.86
C ALA A 41 2.51 54.67 -6.73
N ALA A 42 3.43 53.87 -7.21
CA ALA A 42 4.38 53.02 -6.53
C ALA A 42 5.29 53.74 -5.49
N ALA A 43 5.53 53.06 -4.39
CA ALA A 43 6.75 53.21 -3.59
C ALA A 43 7.26 51.82 -3.20
N THR A 44 8.37 51.42 -3.78
CA THR A 44 9.18 50.26 -3.43
C THR A 44 9.82 50.49 -2.07
N THR A 45 9.37 49.77 -1.06
CA THR A 45 10.11 49.64 0.20
C THR A 45 10.51 48.17 0.37
N ALA A 46 11.82 47.94 0.41
CA ALA A 46 12.42 46.65 0.75
C ALA A 46 11.97 46.24 2.17
N VAL A 47 11.24 45.13 2.25
CA VAL A 47 10.88 44.51 3.53
C VAL A 47 12.07 43.67 3.97
N ALA A 48 12.75 44.11 5.04
CA ALA A 48 13.71 43.33 5.77
C ALA A 48 12.99 42.07 6.35
N ALA A 49 13.62 40.93 6.20
CA ALA A 49 13.16 39.68 6.78
C ALA A 49 13.11 39.81 8.32
N THR A 50 11.90 39.83 8.85
CA THR A 50 11.66 39.76 10.29
C THR A 50 11.88 38.30 10.72
N PRO A 51 12.59 38.00 11.82
CA PRO A 51 12.68 36.66 12.36
C PRO A 51 11.26 36.19 12.77
N GLU A 52 10.87 35.01 12.28
CA GLU A 52 9.61 34.38 12.70
C GLU A 52 9.55 34.31 14.22
N ALA A 53 8.59 34.98 14.82
CA ALA A 53 8.29 34.94 16.23
C ALA A 53 7.92 33.48 16.60
N LYS A 54 8.62 32.88 17.56
CA LYS A 54 8.23 31.61 18.21
C LYS A 54 6.77 31.74 18.65
N ALA A 55 5.90 30.94 18.03
CA ALA A 55 4.49 30.89 18.34
C ALA A 55 4.32 30.45 19.82
N SER A 56 3.87 31.35 20.67
CA SER A 56 3.49 31.11 22.07
C SER A 56 2.08 30.50 22.15
N GLY A 57 1.86 29.36 21.45
CA GLY A 57 0.61 28.60 21.46
C GLY A 57 0.75 27.28 22.22
N LYS A 58 -0.39 26.71 22.58
CA LYS A 58 -0.47 25.35 23.13
C LYS A 58 0.24 24.37 22.18
N THR A 59 1.07 23.46 22.73
CA THR A 59 1.66 22.38 21.95
C THR A 59 0.56 21.44 21.46
N GLU A 60 0.47 21.23 20.14
CA GLU A 60 -0.57 20.41 19.53
C GLU A 60 -0.07 18.98 19.32
N LEU A 61 -0.97 17.99 19.49
CA LEU A 61 -0.69 16.59 19.29
C LEU A 61 -1.08 16.19 17.86
N VAL A 62 -0.19 15.50 17.16
CA VAL A 62 -0.45 14.83 15.87
C VAL A 62 -0.40 13.33 16.09
N THR A 63 -1.41 12.60 15.62
CA THR A 63 -1.44 11.15 15.65
C THR A 63 -0.99 10.56 14.31
N LEU A 64 -0.18 9.50 14.37
CA LEU A 64 0.26 8.72 13.21
C LEU A 64 -0.22 7.28 13.36
N TYR A 65 -0.99 6.78 12.40
CA TYR A 65 -1.46 5.40 12.33
C TYR A 65 -0.87 4.70 11.09
N TYR A 66 -0.26 3.53 11.28
CA TYR A 66 0.27 2.73 10.19
C TYR A 66 0.19 1.22 10.49
N PRO A 67 0.12 0.34 9.47
CA PRO A 67 0.12 -1.11 9.67
C PRO A 67 1.52 -1.60 10.09
N GLY A 68 1.60 -2.36 11.16
CA GLY A 68 2.86 -2.87 11.68
C GLY A 68 2.72 -3.50 13.05
N ALA A 69 3.76 -4.19 13.49
CA ALA A 69 3.79 -4.75 14.84
C ALA A 69 4.01 -3.64 15.89
N GLU A 70 3.32 -3.74 17.01
CA GLU A 70 3.55 -2.86 18.16
C GLU A 70 5.01 -2.97 18.64
N GLN A 71 5.63 -1.83 18.91
CA GLN A 71 7.02 -1.75 19.33
C GLN A 71 7.09 -1.51 20.84
N LYS A 72 7.85 -2.34 21.54
CA LYS A 72 8.01 -2.27 23.01
C LYS A 72 8.47 -0.91 23.49
N ASP A 73 9.39 -0.28 22.75
CA ASP A 73 10.02 0.99 23.13
C ASP A 73 9.44 2.20 22.37
N VAL A 74 8.23 2.07 21.78
CA VAL A 74 7.58 3.17 21.04
C VAL A 74 7.49 4.44 21.87
N LYS A 75 7.17 4.35 23.18
CA LYS A 75 7.09 5.52 24.08
C LYS A 75 8.42 6.28 24.19
N SER A 76 9.54 5.57 24.30
CA SER A 76 10.86 6.23 24.34
C SER A 76 11.18 6.95 23.02
N VAL A 77 10.76 6.38 21.89
CA VAL A 77 10.92 7.02 20.56
C VAL A 77 10.00 8.24 20.44
N GLU A 78 8.75 8.14 20.91
CA GLU A 78 7.83 9.28 20.97
C GLU A 78 8.39 10.43 21.83
N GLU A 79 9.01 10.14 22.97
CA GLU A 79 9.62 11.15 23.84
C GLU A 79 10.73 11.92 23.12
N GLU A 80 11.63 11.22 22.42
CA GLU A 80 12.69 11.86 21.63
C GLU A 80 12.13 12.63 20.42
N ALA A 81 11.16 12.04 19.70
CA ALA A 81 10.47 12.69 18.59
C ALA A 81 9.73 13.95 19.07
N ASN A 82 9.14 13.92 20.25
CA ASN A 82 8.41 15.04 20.82
C ASN A 82 9.35 16.19 21.25
N LYS A 83 10.55 15.90 21.76
CA LYS A 83 11.56 16.94 21.99
C LYS A 83 11.90 17.63 20.66
N TYR A 84 12.16 16.84 19.61
CA TYR A 84 12.49 17.35 18.28
C TYR A 84 11.37 18.19 17.67
N LEU A 85 10.13 17.70 17.70
CA LEU A 85 8.97 18.39 17.13
C LEU A 85 8.58 19.66 17.89
N LYS A 86 8.78 19.72 19.22
CA LYS A 86 8.56 20.96 19.99
C LYS A 86 9.44 22.09 19.48
N ASP A 87 10.71 21.81 19.22
CA ASP A 87 11.66 22.83 18.75
C ASP A 87 11.35 23.28 17.31
N LYS A 88 10.92 22.35 16.45
CA LYS A 88 10.70 22.61 15.02
C LYS A 88 9.31 23.16 14.71
N LEU A 89 8.27 22.59 15.33
CA LEU A 89 6.86 22.82 14.96
C LEU A 89 5.95 23.21 16.12
N ASN A 90 6.46 23.27 17.34
CA ASN A 90 5.67 23.35 18.57
C ASN A 90 4.60 22.25 18.63
N ALA A 91 4.97 21.02 18.30
CA ALA A 91 4.08 19.86 18.19
C ALA A 91 4.59 18.67 18.99
N THR A 92 3.71 17.69 19.18
CA THR A 92 4.03 16.34 19.65
C THR A 92 3.42 15.31 18.73
N ILE A 93 3.94 14.08 18.74
CA ILE A 93 3.42 12.96 17.94
C ILE A 93 3.08 11.78 18.85
N LYS A 94 2.02 11.06 18.49
CA LYS A 94 1.70 9.73 19.00
C LYS A 94 1.72 8.73 17.86
N ILE A 95 2.47 7.66 18.03
CA ILE A 95 2.70 6.64 17.02
C ILE A 95 1.85 5.40 17.34
N ASN A 96 0.96 5.01 16.45
CA ASN A 96 0.05 3.89 16.61
C ASN A 96 0.30 2.88 15.50
N ALA A 97 1.08 1.84 15.78
CA ALA A 97 1.21 0.68 14.93
C ALA A 97 0.03 -0.26 15.15
N ILE A 98 -0.58 -0.77 14.07
CA ILE A 98 -1.71 -1.70 14.12
C ILE A 98 -1.32 -2.92 13.28
N ASP A 99 -1.50 -4.11 13.84
CA ASP A 99 -1.21 -5.37 13.14
C ASP A 99 -1.83 -5.39 11.74
N PHE A 100 -1.08 -5.89 10.76
CA PHE A 100 -1.52 -5.95 9.35
C PHE A 100 -2.86 -6.67 9.17
N GLY A 101 -3.08 -7.75 9.92
CA GLY A 101 -4.32 -8.51 9.86
C GLY A 101 -5.53 -7.77 10.41
N GLN A 102 -5.31 -6.76 11.27
CA GLN A 102 -6.36 -5.94 11.91
C GLN A 102 -6.51 -4.56 11.26
N TRP A 103 -5.58 -4.18 10.38
CA TRP A 103 -5.51 -2.82 9.83
C TRP A 103 -6.81 -2.35 9.16
N ASN A 104 -7.33 -3.14 8.23
CA ASN A 104 -8.53 -2.77 7.47
C ASN A 104 -9.76 -2.65 8.37
N ASP A 105 -9.93 -3.54 9.35
CA ASP A 105 -11.06 -3.52 10.27
C ASP A 105 -10.99 -2.28 11.19
N LYS A 106 -9.79 -1.98 11.74
CA LYS A 106 -9.57 -0.79 12.56
C LYS A 106 -9.80 0.48 11.74
N LEU A 107 -9.26 0.58 10.53
CA LEU A 107 -9.45 1.75 9.65
C LEU A 107 -10.92 1.96 9.30
N ASN A 108 -11.64 0.90 8.93
CA ASN A 108 -13.08 0.98 8.66
C ASN A 108 -13.87 1.44 9.90
N LEU A 109 -13.51 0.98 11.09
CA LEU A 109 -14.13 1.42 12.33
C LEU A 109 -13.86 2.91 12.62
N MET A 110 -12.61 3.37 12.44
CA MET A 110 -12.23 4.79 12.61
C MET A 110 -13.03 5.68 11.66
N ILE A 111 -13.14 5.29 10.38
CA ILE A 111 -13.92 6.02 9.38
C ILE A 111 -15.40 6.07 9.77
N ALA A 112 -15.98 4.95 10.15
CA ALA A 112 -17.41 4.85 10.49
C ALA A 112 -17.79 5.60 11.78
N SER A 113 -16.90 5.58 12.78
CA SER A 113 -17.12 6.25 14.07
C SER A 113 -16.79 7.75 14.05
N GLY A 114 -16.04 8.21 13.04
CA GLY A 114 -15.48 9.56 13.03
C GLY A 114 -14.42 9.78 14.11
N GLU A 115 -13.68 8.73 14.48
CA GLU A 115 -12.57 8.81 15.43
C GLU A 115 -11.57 9.88 15.00
N GLU A 116 -11.18 10.78 15.89
CA GLU A 116 -10.20 11.82 15.59
C GLU A 116 -8.83 11.20 15.33
N ALA A 117 -8.28 11.49 14.16
CA ALA A 117 -6.97 11.03 13.74
C ALA A 117 -6.38 12.05 12.77
N ASP A 118 -5.03 12.12 12.68
CA ASP A 118 -4.37 13.08 11.79
C ASP A 118 -3.74 12.39 10.60
N ILE A 119 -2.67 11.64 10.77
CA ILE A 119 -1.92 10.99 9.71
C ILE A 119 -2.26 9.50 9.70
N ILE A 120 -2.70 9.01 8.55
CA ILE A 120 -3.11 7.61 8.38
C ILE A 120 -2.40 7.04 7.15
N PHE A 121 -1.74 5.89 7.31
CA PHE A 121 -1.22 5.14 6.17
C PHE A 121 -2.35 4.72 5.25
N THR A 122 -2.10 4.78 3.95
CA THR A 122 -3.00 4.28 2.91
C THR A 122 -2.21 3.80 1.70
N ALA A 123 -2.81 2.93 0.90
CA ALA A 123 -2.20 2.40 -0.31
C ALA A 123 -3.27 1.91 -1.29
N ALA A 124 -2.93 1.80 -2.58
CA ALA A 124 -3.84 1.25 -3.58
C ALA A 124 -4.37 -0.13 -3.18
N TRP A 125 -3.51 -0.99 -2.65
CA TRP A 125 -3.84 -2.34 -2.16
C TRP A 125 -4.54 -2.35 -0.79
N GLN A 126 -4.73 -1.17 -0.16
CA GLN A 126 -5.46 -0.96 1.11
C GLN A 126 -6.72 -0.09 0.91
N ASN A 127 -7.44 -0.33 -0.16
CA ASN A 127 -8.71 0.32 -0.47
C ASN A 127 -8.63 1.87 -0.57
N TYR A 128 -7.50 2.43 -1.02
CA TYR A 128 -7.32 3.88 -1.10
C TYR A 128 -8.47 4.58 -1.83
N THR A 129 -8.80 4.13 -3.06
CA THR A 129 -9.88 4.72 -3.87
C THR A 129 -11.24 4.63 -3.18
N VAL A 130 -11.54 3.48 -2.56
CA VAL A 130 -12.80 3.28 -1.81
C VAL A 130 -12.87 4.20 -0.59
N ASN A 131 -11.78 4.35 0.14
CA ASN A 131 -11.74 5.21 1.33
C ASN A 131 -11.84 6.69 0.96
N VAL A 132 -11.24 7.11 -0.16
CA VAL A 132 -11.42 8.47 -0.71
C VAL A 132 -12.89 8.71 -1.07
N ALA A 133 -13.54 7.76 -1.77
CA ALA A 133 -14.97 7.86 -2.12
C ALA A 133 -15.88 7.95 -0.87
N LYS A 134 -15.51 7.27 0.22
CA LYS A 134 -16.19 7.39 1.53
C LYS A 134 -15.93 8.72 2.25
N GLY A 135 -15.05 9.59 1.71
CA GLY A 135 -14.67 10.86 2.32
C GLY A 135 -13.79 10.70 3.58
N ALA A 136 -13.01 9.62 3.67
CA ALA A 136 -12.13 9.35 4.81
C ALA A 136 -10.94 10.33 4.92
N PHE A 137 -10.47 10.86 3.80
CA PHE A 137 -9.26 11.67 3.70
C PHE A 137 -9.53 13.06 3.14
N LEU A 138 -8.72 14.03 3.54
CA LEU A 138 -8.74 15.38 2.98
C LEU A 138 -8.05 15.42 1.61
N PRO A 139 -8.51 16.26 0.67
CA PRO A 139 -7.72 16.61 -0.51
C PRO A 139 -6.49 17.42 -0.07
N LEU A 140 -5.31 17.06 -0.56
CA LEU A 140 -4.04 17.55 -0.03
C LEU A 140 -3.37 18.63 -0.90
N ASN A 141 -3.91 18.98 -2.06
CA ASN A 141 -3.25 19.88 -3.01
C ASN A 141 -2.88 21.23 -2.38
N ASP A 142 -3.81 21.88 -1.67
CA ASP A 142 -3.58 23.18 -1.03
C ASP A 142 -2.61 23.04 0.17
N LEU A 143 -2.75 21.98 0.97
CA LEU A 143 -1.86 21.68 2.09
C LEU A 143 -0.44 21.39 1.59
N LEU A 144 -0.30 20.65 0.48
CA LEU A 144 0.96 20.34 -0.15
C LEU A 144 1.64 21.61 -0.69
N ALA A 145 0.90 22.48 -1.36
CA ALA A 145 1.41 23.76 -1.84
C ALA A 145 1.87 24.67 -0.69
N LYS A 146 1.15 24.68 0.43
CA LYS A 146 1.42 25.54 1.59
C LYS A 146 2.53 25.01 2.50
N ASN A 147 2.56 23.71 2.78
CA ASN A 147 3.35 23.10 3.84
C ASN A 147 4.20 21.88 3.39
N GLY A 148 4.15 21.50 2.09
CA GLY A 148 4.79 20.31 1.56
C GLY A 148 5.84 20.59 0.47
N GLN A 149 6.51 21.73 0.49
CA GLN A 149 7.44 22.15 -0.57
C GLN A 149 8.61 21.18 -0.74
N ASP A 150 9.14 20.62 0.36
CA ASP A 150 10.23 19.65 0.28
C ASP A 150 9.77 18.32 -0.30
N ILE A 151 8.51 17.93 -0.06
CA ILE A 151 7.90 16.76 -0.69
C ILE A 151 7.91 16.95 -2.21
N VAL A 152 7.39 18.07 -2.72
CA VAL A 152 7.33 18.38 -4.15
C VAL A 152 8.72 18.44 -4.78
N LYS A 153 9.71 18.97 -4.05
CA LYS A 153 11.10 19.05 -4.51
C LYS A 153 11.80 17.71 -4.60
N ASN A 154 11.54 16.80 -3.65
CA ASN A 154 12.32 15.57 -3.47
C ASN A 154 11.66 14.34 -4.11
N LEU A 155 10.35 14.39 -4.34
CA LEU A 155 9.58 13.26 -4.87
C LEU A 155 9.54 13.32 -6.40
N ASP A 156 9.74 12.17 -7.07
CA ASP A 156 9.52 12.10 -8.53
C ASP A 156 8.06 12.48 -8.83
N PRO A 157 7.83 13.40 -9.79
CA PRO A 157 6.47 13.85 -10.14
C PRO A 157 5.50 12.69 -10.47
N ALA A 158 6.01 11.56 -10.98
CA ALA A 158 5.19 10.40 -11.28
C ALA A 158 4.50 9.80 -10.05
N PHE A 159 5.09 9.94 -8.85
CA PHE A 159 4.43 9.53 -7.60
C PHE A 159 3.18 10.37 -7.31
N LEU A 160 3.31 11.70 -7.37
CA LEU A 160 2.17 12.59 -7.13
C LEU A 160 1.12 12.46 -8.23
N GLU A 161 1.53 12.28 -9.49
CA GLU A 161 0.61 12.06 -10.60
C GLU A 161 -0.15 10.73 -10.43
N GLY A 162 0.57 9.64 -10.14
CA GLY A 162 0.00 8.30 -9.98
C GLY A 162 -0.85 8.14 -8.71
N SER A 163 -0.76 9.04 -7.74
CA SER A 163 -1.59 9.00 -6.51
C SER A 163 -2.86 9.85 -6.56
N LYS A 164 -3.11 10.56 -7.68
CA LYS A 164 -4.32 11.39 -7.83
C LYS A 164 -5.58 10.54 -8.02
N ILE A 165 -6.66 11.02 -7.44
CA ILE A 165 -8.03 10.58 -7.72
C ILE A 165 -8.80 11.83 -8.14
N ASN A 166 -9.38 11.82 -9.35
CA ASN A 166 -10.11 12.98 -9.91
C ASN A 166 -9.28 14.29 -9.85
N GLY A 167 -7.99 14.20 -10.19
CA GLY A 167 -7.06 15.35 -10.23
C GLY A 167 -6.54 15.82 -8.87
N LYS A 168 -6.91 15.18 -7.77
CA LYS A 168 -6.50 15.55 -6.39
C LYS A 168 -5.71 14.44 -5.72
N ASN A 169 -4.66 14.81 -4.98
CA ASN A 169 -3.96 13.90 -4.09
C ASN A 169 -4.71 13.82 -2.75
N TYR A 170 -4.92 12.60 -2.24
CA TYR A 170 -5.47 12.33 -0.91
C TYR A 170 -4.48 11.56 -0.02
N GLY A 171 -3.33 11.19 -0.59
CA GLY A 171 -2.19 10.59 0.10
C GLY A 171 -0.88 11.13 -0.50
N ILE A 172 0.13 11.28 0.34
CA ILE A 172 1.50 11.62 -0.06
C ILE A 172 2.30 10.35 -0.16
N PRO A 173 2.77 9.96 -1.36
CA PRO A 173 3.57 8.76 -1.53
C PRO A 173 4.88 8.80 -0.75
N THR A 174 5.28 7.67 -0.20
CA THR A 174 6.63 7.49 0.34
C THR A 174 7.64 7.59 -0.79
N ASN A 175 8.69 8.38 -0.61
CA ASN A 175 9.79 8.47 -1.57
C ASN A 175 10.68 7.23 -1.46
N LYS A 176 10.51 6.31 -2.39
CA LYS A 176 11.16 4.99 -2.40
C LYS A 176 11.39 4.52 -3.84
N GLU A 177 11.65 3.23 -4.04
CA GLU A 177 11.52 2.66 -5.37
C GLU A 177 10.12 2.92 -5.92
N LEU A 178 10.04 3.38 -7.16
CA LEU A 178 8.79 3.61 -7.89
C LEU A 178 8.45 2.43 -8.79
N ALA A 179 9.47 1.87 -9.46
CA ALA A 179 9.31 0.66 -10.24
C ALA A 179 9.19 -0.56 -9.32
N ALA A 180 8.50 -1.59 -9.81
CA ALA A 180 8.39 -2.89 -9.16
C ALA A 180 8.58 -4.02 -10.17
N THR A 181 9.25 -5.10 -9.74
CA THR A 181 9.20 -6.40 -10.41
C THR A 181 8.41 -7.39 -9.57
N ARG A 182 8.03 -8.50 -10.18
CA ARG A 182 7.47 -9.65 -9.49
C ARG A 182 8.43 -10.82 -9.63
N GLY A 183 8.53 -11.62 -8.58
CA GLY A 183 9.41 -12.76 -8.56
C GLY A 183 9.35 -13.49 -7.23
N VAL A 184 10.44 -14.14 -6.87
CA VAL A 184 10.49 -14.99 -5.69
C VAL A 184 11.70 -14.69 -4.80
N LEU A 185 11.49 -14.88 -3.49
CA LEU A 185 12.55 -14.96 -2.50
C LEU A 185 12.78 -16.43 -2.14
N LEU A 186 14.04 -16.86 -2.14
CA LEU A 186 14.44 -18.25 -1.90
C LEU A 186 15.39 -18.32 -0.71
N ARG A 187 15.33 -19.39 0.04
CA ARG A 187 16.31 -19.72 1.08
C ARG A 187 17.67 -20.02 0.46
N LYS A 188 18.63 -19.11 0.71
CA LYS A 188 19.97 -19.19 0.13
C LYS A 188 20.73 -20.43 0.60
N ASP A 189 20.56 -20.87 1.83
CA ASP A 189 21.19 -22.08 2.37
C ASP A 189 20.83 -23.34 1.56
N LEU A 190 19.58 -23.46 1.10
CA LEU A 190 19.14 -24.56 0.26
C LEU A 190 19.62 -24.41 -1.20
N VAL A 191 19.63 -23.19 -1.73
CA VAL A 191 20.22 -22.90 -3.04
C VAL A 191 21.68 -23.34 -3.06
N ASP A 192 22.47 -22.96 -2.06
CA ASP A 192 23.89 -23.29 -1.96
C ASP A 192 24.10 -24.80 -1.71
N LYS A 193 23.32 -25.41 -0.81
CA LYS A 193 23.38 -26.84 -0.49
C LYS A 193 23.23 -27.73 -1.73
N TYR A 194 22.27 -27.40 -2.58
CA TYR A 194 21.96 -28.17 -3.80
C TYR A 194 22.63 -27.61 -5.04
N LYS A 195 23.49 -26.57 -4.92
CA LYS A 195 24.20 -25.90 -6.02
C LYS A 195 23.25 -25.55 -7.17
N MET A 196 22.09 -24.98 -6.82
CA MET A 196 21.06 -24.62 -7.78
C MET A 196 21.55 -23.53 -8.73
N ASP A 197 21.48 -23.78 -10.03
CA ASP A 197 21.76 -22.76 -11.04
C ASP A 197 20.56 -21.82 -11.21
N LEU A 198 20.71 -20.58 -10.81
CA LEU A 198 19.68 -19.53 -10.90
C LEU A 198 19.83 -18.68 -12.17
N THR A 199 20.91 -18.85 -12.95
CA THR A 199 21.27 -17.97 -14.07
C THR A 199 20.25 -18.00 -15.19
N ASN A 200 19.67 -19.17 -15.42
CA ASN A 200 18.71 -19.44 -16.50
C ASN A 200 17.24 -19.41 -16.05
N VAL A 201 16.96 -19.07 -14.77
CA VAL A 201 15.60 -18.95 -14.26
C VAL A 201 15.07 -17.55 -14.61
N LYS A 202 14.17 -17.46 -15.60
CA LYS A 202 13.61 -16.21 -16.13
C LYS A 202 12.09 -16.16 -16.12
N THR A 203 11.45 -17.31 -16.00
CA THR A 203 9.99 -17.45 -16.02
C THR A 203 9.50 -18.30 -14.83
N TRP A 204 8.21 -18.21 -14.54
CA TRP A 204 7.58 -19.05 -13.52
C TRP A 204 7.77 -20.55 -13.78
N LYS A 205 7.86 -20.95 -15.06
CA LYS A 205 8.08 -22.35 -15.46
C LYS A 205 9.49 -22.84 -15.14
N ASP A 206 10.48 -21.97 -15.21
CA ASP A 206 11.88 -22.33 -14.95
C ASP A 206 12.15 -22.63 -13.46
N LEU A 207 11.19 -22.35 -12.56
CA LEU A 207 11.27 -22.69 -11.15
C LEU A 207 11.11 -24.20 -10.87
N GLU A 208 10.54 -24.97 -11.80
CA GLU A 208 10.20 -26.37 -11.55
C GLU A 208 11.36 -27.24 -11.08
N PRO A 209 12.59 -27.18 -11.67
CA PRO A 209 13.71 -27.98 -11.18
C PRO A 209 14.11 -27.66 -9.73
N LEU A 210 14.01 -26.38 -9.32
CA LEU A 210 14.30 -25.95 -7.96
C LEU A 210 13.28 -26.52 -6.97
N LEU A 211 11.99 -26.39 -7.33
CA LEU A 211 10.88 -26.90 -6.53
C LEU A 211 10.95 -28.42 -6.35
N LYS A 212 11.26 -29.12 -7.46
CA LYS A 212 11.44 -30.58 -7.46
C LYS A 212 12.59 -31.00 -6.53
N THR A 213 13.73 -30.32 -6.63
CA THR A 213 14.89 -30.63 -5.78
C THR A 213 14.55 -30.53 -4.30
N VAL A 214 13.85 -29.46 -3.88
CA VAL A 214 13.45 -29.29 -2.49
C VAL A 214 12.39 -30.33 -2.08
N LYS A 215 11.41 -30.57 -2.94
CA LYS A 215 10.37 -31.59 -2.69
C LYS A 215 10.94 -32.97 -2.42
N ASP A 216 11.94 -33.37 -3.22
CA ASP A 216 12.51 -34.71 -3.16
C ASP A 216 13.49 -34.89 -1.98
N ASN A 217 14.14 -33.82 -1.52
CA ASN A 217 15.27 -33.91 -0.60
C ASN A 217 15.05 -33.25 0.77
N GLU A 218 14.01 -32.44 0.94
CA GLU A 218 13.74 -31.69 2.18
C GLU A 218 12.35 -32.02 2.75
N PRO A 219 12.18 -33.20 3.37
CA PRO A 219 10.92 -33.56 4.00
C PRO A 219 10.59 -32.57 5.12
N GLY A 220 9.41 -31.97 5.06
CA GLY A 220 8.96 -30.96 6.03
C GLY A 220 9.17 -29.50 5.60
N ILE A 221 9.84 -29.25 4.48
CA ILE A 221 9.91 -27.93 3.85
C ILE A 221 8.92 -27.87 2.67
N THR A 222 8.06 -26.87 2.68
CA THR A 222 7.19 -26.55 1.55
C THR A 222 8.01 -25.88 0.46
N PRO A 223 8.09 -26.46 -0.77
CA PRO A 223 8.87 -25.86 -1.83
C PRO A 223 8.40 -24.44 -2.20
N TRP A 224 7.11 -24.23 -2.39
CA TRP A 224 6.51 -22.92 -2.62
C TRP A 224 5.30 -22.74 -1.71
N PHE A 225 5.38 -21.76 -0.81
CA PHE A 225 4.25 -21.44 0.07
C PHE A 225 3.38 -20.36 -0.56
N ILE A 226 2.12 -20.68 -0.76
CA ILE A 226 1.08 -19.78 -1.27
C ILE A 226 0.00 -19.63 -0.21
N SER A 227 -0.54 -18.43 -0.04
CA SER A 227 -1.65 -18.13 0.85
C SER A 227 -2.70 -17.26 0.18
N ASN A 228 -3.93 -17.37 0.68
CA ASN A 228 -5.03 -16.49 0.31
C ASN A 228 -4.91 -15.18 1.12
N GLN A 229 -4.66 -14.07 0.43
CA GLN A 229 -4.49 -12.75 1.05
C GLN A 229 -5.82 -12.01 1.28
N GLY A 230 -6.94 -12.65 1.00
CA GLY A 230 -8.27 -12.03 1.02
C GLY A 230 -8.55 -11.16 -0.22
N ASN A 231 -9.77 -10.64 -0.34
CA ASN A 231 -10.22 -9.77 -1.45
C ASN A 231 -9.90 -10.33 -2.86
N GLY A 232 -9.87 -11.66 -3.00
CA GLY A 232 -9.53 -12.33 -4.26
C GLY A 232 -8.05 -12.38 -4.60
N GLY A 233 -7.16 -11.80 -3.78
CA GLY A 233 -5.71 -11.85 -3.96
C GLY A 233 -5.08 -13.11 -3.39
N SER A 234 -4.01 -13.57 -3.98
CA SER A 234 -3.16 -14.63 -3.47
C SER A 234 -1.69 -14.30 -3.66
N SER A 235 -0.82 -15.06 -3.01
CA SER A 235 0.63 -14.97 -3.24
C SER A 235 1.11 -15.91 -4.35
N GLY A 236 0.26 -16.28 -5.31
CA GLY A 236 0.56 -17.18 -6.42
C GLY A 236 0.90 -16.49 -7.74
N ILE A 237 1.01 -17.26 -8.83
CA ILE A 237 1.37 -16.76 -10.16
C ILE A 237 0.30 -15.82 -10.70
N LEU A 238 -0.99 -16.13 -10.51
CA LEU A 238 -2.10 -15.44 -11.16
C LEU A 238 -2.19 -13.96 -10.77
N ASP A 239 -1.77 -13.61 -9.53
CA ASP A 239 -1.75 -12.22 -9.05
C ASP A 239 -0.44 -11.48 -9.42
N ASN A 240 0.50 -12.18 -10.07
CA ASN A 240 1.82 -11.65 -10.44
C ASN A 240 2.06 -11.66 -11.95
N LEU A 241 1.00 -11.66 -12.74
CA LEU A 241 1.04 -11.46 -14.19
C LEU A 241 1.26 -9.97 -14.54
N ASP A 242 1.52 -9.69 -15.82
CA ASP A 242 1.77 -8.32 -16.33
C ASP A 242 0.49 -7.47 -16.42
N TRP A 243 -0.31 -7.44 -15.34
CA TRP A 243 -1.57 -6.70 -15.33
C TRP A 243 -1.50 -5.37 -14.57
N ASP A 244 -1.95 -4.29 -15.25
CA ASP A 244 -2.40 -3.08 -14.59
C ASP A 244 -3.91 -3.20 -14.34
N TYR A 245 -4.28 -3.23 -13.09
CA TYR A 245 -5.68 -3.36 -12.65
C TYR A 245 -6.47 -2.05 -12.75
N LEU A 246 -5.84 -0.97 -13.19
CA LEU A 246 -6.49 0.34 -13.38
C LEU A 246 -7.10 0.92 -12.09
N GLY A 247 -6.46 0.62 -10.96
CA GLY A 247 -6.90 0.99 -9.62
C GLY A 247 -6.89 -0.20 -8.66
N ASP A 248 -8.06 -0.58 -8.16
CA ASP A 248 -8.19 -1.70 -7.21
C ASP A 248 -8.13 -3.06 -7.91
N ALA A 249 -7.20 -3.93 -7.47
CA ALA A 249 -7.01 -5.27 -8.03
C ALA A 249 -8.21 -6.21 -7.83
N SER A 250 -9.09 -5.93 -6.88
CA SER A 250 -10.32 -6.69 -6.66
C SER A 250 -11.42 -6.40 -7.69
N VAL A 251 -11.27 -5.32 -8.47
CA VAL A 251 -12.23 -4.89 -9.48
C VAL A 251 -11.85 -5.46 -10.85
N PRO A 252 -12.69 -6.26 -11.51
CA PRO A 252 -12.42 -6.83 -12.81
C PRO A 252 -12.04 -5.80 -13.88
N GLY A 253 -11.23 -6.22 -14.85
CA GLY A 253 -10.78 -5.39 -15.96
C GLY A 253 -9.32 -4.94 -15.82
N VAL A 254 -8.49 -5.36 -16.77
CA VAL A 254 -7.03 -5.17 -16.78
C VAL A 254 -6.54 -4.73 -18.14
N ILE A 255 -5.36 -4.10 -18.18
CA ILE A 255 -4.54 -3.95 -19.37
C ILE A 255 -3.13 -4.50 -19.09
N SER A 256 -2.31 -4.76 -20.13
CA SER A 256 -0.89 -5.07 -19.91
C SER A 256 -0.14 -3.82 -19.44
N LYS A 257 0.72 -3.97 -18.42
CA LYS A 257 1.61 -2.89 -17.95
C LYS A 257 2.69 -2.55 -18.97
N THR A 258 3.19 -3.56 -19.66
CA THR A 258 4.31 -3.43 -20.62
C THR A 258 3.84 -3.25 -22.05
N GLY A 259 2.59 -3.59 -22.34
CA GLY A 259 1.97 -3.46 -23.66
C GLY A 259 1.59 -2.01 -23.98
N LYS A 260 1.34 -1.76 -25.28
CA LYS A 260 0.84 -0.47 -25.77
C LYS A 260 -0.68 -0.43 -25.92
N ALA A 261 -1.34 -1.59 -25.82
CA ALA A 261 -2.78 -1.69 -25.98
C ALA A 261 -3.49 -1.18 -24.73
N THR A 262 -4.47 -0.32 -24.93
CA THR A 262 -5.30 0.26 -23.86
C THR A 262 -6.71 -0.34 -23.80
N LYS A 263 -6.93 -1.45 -24.54
CA LYS A 263 -8.18 -2.21 -24.44
C LYS A 263 -8.26 -2.91 -23.10
N VAL A 264 -9.30 -2.63 -22.35
CA VAL A 264 -9.57 -3.29 -21.06
C VAL A 264 -10.08 -4.71 -21.32
N LEU A 265 -9.42 -5.69 -20.68
CA LEU A 265 -9.68 -7.12 -20.86
C LEU A 265 -10.24 -7.74 -19.59
N ASN A 266 -11.01 -8.82 -19.75
CA ASN A 266 -11.24 -9.75 -18.64
C ASN A 266 -10.03 -10.68 -18.53
N ALA A 267 -9.28 -10.60 -17.43
CA ALA A 267 -8.06 -11.38 -17.22
C ALA A 267 -8.29 -12.89 -17.43
N LEU A 268 -9.43 -13.44 -16.96
CA LEU A 268 -9.75 -14.86 -17.07
C LEU A 268 -9.91 -15.35 -18.51
N GLU A 269 -10.20 -14.45 -19.47
CA GLU A 269 -10.36 -14.81 -20.89
C GLU A 269 -9.04 -14.84 -21.65
N THR A 270 -7.96 -14.29 -21.05
CA THR A 270 -6.65 -14.17 -21.68
C THR A 270 -5.91 -15.51 -21.73
N PRO A 271 -5.09 -15.74 -22.77
CA PRO A 271 -4.23 -16.93 -22.84
C PRO A 271 -3.25 -16.98 -21.66
N GLU A 272 -2.66 -15.85 -21.27
CA GLU A 272 -1.68 -15.72 -20.21
C GLU A 272 -2.24 -16.22 -18.87
N TYR A 273 -3.47 -15.84 -18.53
CA TYR A 273 -4.14 -16.30 -17.31
C TYR A 273 -4.37 -17.81 -17.33
N LYS A 274 -4.85 -18.36 -18.46
CA LYS A 274 -5.13 -19.79 -18.61
C LYS A 274 -3.86 -20.63 -18.53
N GLU A 275 -2.77 -20.19 -19.16
CA GLU A 275 -1.47 -20.86 -19.10
C GLU A 275 -0.89 -20.83 -17.68
N ALA A 276 -0.95 -19.69 -17.00
CA ALA A 276 -0.54 -19.56 -15.59
C ALA A 276 -1.36 -20.44 -14.65
N ALA A 277 -2.69 -20.53 -14.88
CA ALA A 277 -3.57 -21.39 -14.09
C ALA A 277 -3.24 -22.90 -14.29
N LYS A 278 -2.90 -23.31 -15.52
CA LYS A 278 -2.44 -24.68 -15.79
C LYS A 278 -1.08 -24.95 -15.15
N LEU A 279 -0.18 -24.00 -15.19
CA LEU A 279 1.14 -24.15 -14.57
C LEU A 279 1.03 -24.32 -13.06
N ILE A 280 0.30 -23.44 -12.35
CA ILE A 280 0.15 -23.58 -10.90
C ILE A 280 -0.60 -24.86 -10.53
N ARG A 281 -1.56 -25.31 -11.37
CA ARG A 281 -2.21 -26.60 -11.21
C ARG A 281 -1.22 -27.76 -11.28
N SER A 282 -0.27 -27.74 -12.24
CA SER A 282 0.76 -28.77 -12.33
C SER A 282 1.64 -28.80 -11.08
N TYR A 283 2.02 -27.65 -10.54
CA TYR A 283 2.82 -27.52 -9.32
C TYR A 283 2.07 -28.00 -8.07
N TYR A 284 0.79 -27.70 -7.96
CA TYR A 284 -0.03 -28.21 -6.88
C TYR A 284 -0.13 -29.76 -6.94
N LYS A 285 -0.39 -30.34 -8.12
CA LYS A 285 -0.43 -31.79 -8.33
C LYS A 285 0.90 -32.47 -8.02
N ALA A 286 2.02 -31.83 -8.35
CA ALA A 286 3.36 -32.32 -8.03
C ALA A 286 3.71 -32.20 -6.54
N GLY A 287 2.86 -31.53 -5.74
CA GLY A 287 3.07 -31.31 -4.32
C GLY A 287 4.16 -30.28 -4.01
N TYR A 288 4.40 -29.34 -4.94
CA TYR A 288 5.32 -28.23 -4.72
C TYR A 288 4.67 -27.09 -3.92
N VAL A 289 3.34 -26.99 -3.94
CA VAL A 289 2.55 -25.99 -3.22
C VAL A 289 1.93 -26.62 -1.98
N ASN A 290 1.80 -25.86 -0.90
CA ASN A 290 1.11 -26.30 0.32
C ASN A 290 -0.35 -26.68 0.04
N LYS A 291 -0.84 -27.72 0.69
CA LYS A 291 -2.19 -28.26 0.45
C LYS A 291 -3.32 -27.31 0.83
N ASP A 292 -3.08 -26.46 1.82
CA ASP A 292 -4.02 -25.48 2.35
C ASP A 292 -3.91 -24.07 1.68
N ALA A 293 -3.21 -23.96 0.55
CA ALA A 293 -2.94 -22.71 -0.16
C ALA A 293 -4.20 -21.89 -0.48
N ALA A 294 -5.33 -22.55 -0.75
CA ALA A 294 -6.61 -21.90 -1.03
C ALA A 294 -7.30 -21.30 0.21
N THR A 295 -6.93 -21.74 1.41
CA THR A 295 -7.66 -21.42 2.64
C THR A 295 -6.80 -20.76 3.73
N THR A 296 -5.48 -20.99 3.72
CA THR A 296 -4.58 -20.38 4.70
C THR A 296 -4.43 -18.88 4.42
N THR A 297 -4.53 -18.08 5.48
CA THR A 297 -4.30 -16.62 5.46
C THR A 297 -2.96 -16.23 6.08
N VAL A 298 -2.14 -17.22 6.46
CA VAL A 298 -0.82 -16.98 7.03
C VAL A 298 0.06 -16.28 6.01
N PHE A 299 0.71 -15.20 6.41
CA PHE A 299 1.59 -14.45 5.52
C PHE A 299 2.81 -15.29 5.12
N PRO A 300 3.20 -15.37 3.84
CA PRO A 300 4.28 -16.27 3.40
C PRO A 300 5.60 -16.05 4.14
N LYS A 301 5.99 -14.80 4.41
CA LYS A 301 7.22 -14.48 5.15
C LYS A 301 7.18 -14.92 6.61
N ASP A 302 5.99 -14.99 7.25
CA ASP A 302 5.86 -15.49 8.62
C ASP A 302 6.06 -17.00 8.67
N GLN A 303 5.53 -17.70 7.67
CA GLN A 303 5.76 -19.13 7.52
C GLN A 303 7.23 -19.43 7.16
N ALA A 304 7.86 -18.55 6.35
CA ALA A 304 9.29 -18.62 6.06
C ALA A 304 10.13 -18.43 7.32
N LYS A 305 9.80 -17.44 8.18
CA LYS A 305 10.45 -17.22 9.48
C LYS A 305 10.42 -18.47 10.38
N ALA A 306 9.37 -19.29 10.27
CA ALA A 306 9.29 -20.58 10.97
C ALA A 306 10.23 -21.66 10.37
N GLY A 307 10.99 -21.35 9.32
CA GLY A 307 11.95 -22.27 8.69
C GLY A 307 11.33 -23.37 7.82
N LYS A 308 10.02 -23.30 7.53
CA LYS A 308 9.25 -24.37 6.87
C LYS A 308 9.01 -24.14 5.38
N VAL A 309 9.57 -23.09 4.80
CA VAL A 309 9.33 -22.67 3.41
C VAL A 309 10.66 -22.49 2.70
N PHE A 310 10.78 -22.99 1.47
CA PHE A 310 11.92 -22.73 0.62
C PHE A 310 11.76 -21.41 -0.14
N MET A 311 10.57 -21.17 -0.73
CA MET A 311 10.34 -20.06 -1.62
C MET A 311 8.93 -19.46 -1.44
N TRP A 312 8.81 -18.15 -1.64
CA TRP A 312 7.53 -17.44 -1.77
C TRP A 312 7.65 -16.29 -2.78
N THR A 313 6.51 -15.85 -3.30
CA THR A 313 6.41 -14.73 -4.22
C THR A 313 6.39 -13.40 -3.47
N ASP A 314 7.07 -12.39 -4.00
CA ASP A 314 7.09 -11.04 -3.43
C ASP A 314 7.17 -9.97 -4.55
N GLY A 315 6.81 -8.73 -4.22
CA GLY A 315 7.18 -7.56 -4.98
C GLY A 315 8.65 -7.26 -4.76
N LEU A 316 9.44 -7.29 -5.83
CA LEU A 316 10.87 -7.20 -5.73
C LEU A 316 11.40 -5.83 -6.19
N LYS A 317 12.51 -5.47 -5.60
CA LYS A 317 13.33 -4.29 -5.86
C LYS A 317 14.79 -4.65 -5.55
N PRO A 318 15.79 -3.86 -5.97
CA PRO A 318 17.17 -4.15 -5.61
C PRO A 318 17.37 -4.27 -4.09
N GLY A 319 17.94 -5.40 -3.63
CA GLY A 319 18.21 -5.67 -2.22
C GLY A 319 16.99 -6.04 -1.37
N LYS A 320 15.89 -6.48 -1.98
CA LYS A 320 14.71 -6.98 -1.25
C LYS A 320 15.02 -8.22 -0.41
N ASP A 321 15.90 -9.08 -0.89
CA ASP A 321 16.43 -10.22 -0.15
C ASP A 321 17.11 -9.78 1.16
N ALA A 322 18.09 -8.88 1.09
CA ALA A 322 18.81 -8.36 2.26
C ALA A 322 17.88 -7.65 3.26
N GLU A 323 16.91 -6.88 2.76
CA GLU A 323 15.87 -6.23 3.58
C GLU A 323 15.03 -7.26 4.34
N THR A 324 14.68 -8.36 3.68
CA THR A 324 13.81 -9.40 4.24
C THR A 324 14.55 -10.34 5.21
N GLU A 325 15.86 -10.54 5.03
CA GLU A 325 16.72 -11.37 5.91
C GLU A 325 16.61 -10.98 7.39
N GLY A 326 16.58 -9.68 7.68
CA GLY A 326 16.42 -9.18 9.05
C GLY A 326 15.11 -9.62 9.73
N TYR A 327 14.07 -9.83 8.94
CA TYR A 327 12.78 -10.31 9.43
C TYR A 327 12.74 -11.83 9.61
N VAL A 328 13.20 -12.59 8.60
CA VAL A 328 13.08 -14.05 8.61
C VAL A 328 14.20 -14.73 9.41
N GLY A 329 15.35 -14.07 9.61
CA GLY A 329 16.46 -14.57 10.43
C GLY A 329 17.44 -15.49 9.70
N PHE A 330 17.40 -15.58 8.36
CA PHE A 330 18.35 -16.35 7.55
C PHE A 330 18.59 -15.70 6.18
N LYS A 331 19.64 -16.14 5.50
CA LYS A 331 20.05 -15.61 4.19
C LYS A 331 19.06 -15.98 3.08
N LEU A 332 18.79 -15.00 2.24
CA LEU A 332 17.91 -15.12 1.08
C LEU A 332 18.67 -14.82 -0.21
N THR A 333 18.05 -15.17 -1.31
CA THR A 333 18.36 -14.67 -2.66
C THR A 333 17.07 -14.39 -3.39
N GLN A 334 17.04 -13.34 -4.22
CA GLN A 334 15.88 -12.98 -5.02
C GLN A 334 16.06 -13.37 -6.49
N LEU A 335 14.95 -13.71 -7.15
CA LEU A 335 14.86 -13.90 -8.59
C LEU A 335 13.75 -13.04 -9.14
N ASP A 336 14.11 -12.06 -9.98
CA ASP A 336 13.16 -11.22 -10.71
C ASP A 336 12.63 -12.01 -11.93
N LEU A 337 11.32 -12.23 -11.99
CA LEU A 337 10.65 -13.00 -13.04
C LEU A 337 9.83 -12.11 -14.00
N THR A 338 9.78 -10.81 -13.74
CA THR A 338 9.17 -9.81 -14.63
C THR A 338 10.13 -8.65 -14.85
N VAL A 339 9.88 -7.85 -15.90
CA VAL A 339 10.59 -6.58 -16.09
C VAL A 339 10.10 -5.54 -15.06
N PRO A 340 10.94 -4.54 -14.71
CA PRO A 340 10.48 -3.43 -13.86
C PRO A 340 9.36 -2.65 -14.54
N THR A 341 8.26 -2.43 -13.85
CA THR A 341 7.11 -1.65 -14.33
C THR A 341 6.75 -0.54 -13.37
N ILE A 342 6.11 0.51 -13.86
CA ILE A 342 5.57 1.63 -13.09
C ILE A 342 4.10 1.78 -13.47
N SER A 343 3.21 1.46 -12.56
CA SER A 343 1.76 1.67 -12.69
C SER A 343 1.24 2.66 -11.64
N THR A 344 -0.01 3.05 -11.77
CA THR A 344 -0.71 3.84 -10.74
C THR A 344 -0.67 3.13 -9.38
N GLY A 345 -0.84 1.80 -9.38
CA GLY A 345 -0.76 0.98 -8.17
C GLY A 345 0.63 1.01 -7.52
N ASP A 346 1.72 1.04 -8.30
CA ASP A 346 3.08 1.13 -7.78
C ASP A 346 3.35 2.53 -7.20
N ALA A 347 2.92 3.60 -7.89
CA ALA A 347 3.05 4.98 -7.42
C ALA A 347 2.25 5.25 -6.13
N SER A 348 1.12 4.59 -5.95
CA SER A 348 0.26 4.69 -4.77
C SER A 348 0.39 3.50 -3.82
N GLY A 349 1.49 2.75 -3.92
CA GLY A 349 1.74 1.52 -3.14
C GLY A 349 2.00 1.75 -1.66
N ALA A 350 2.39 2.96 -1.24
CA ALA A 350 2.55 3.36 0.16
C ALA A 350 2.43 4.88 0.26
N MET A 351 1.50 5.37 1.06
CA MET A 351 1.21 6.80 1.19
C MET A 351 0.79 7.15 2.62
N LEU A 352 0.96 8.41 2.97
CA LEU A 352 0.39 9.00 4.19
C LEU A 352 -0.74 9.96 3.81
N ALA A 353 -1.95 9.67 4.24
CA ALA A 353 -3.13 10.53 4.11
C ALA A 353 -3.34 11.38 5.36
N ILE A 354 -4.07 12.48 5.22
CA ILE A 354 -4.58 13.26 6.36
C ILE A 354 -6.07 12.95 6.50
N SER A 355 -6.45 12.50 7.69
CA SER A 355 -7.83 12.15 8.00
C SER A 355 -8.78 13.34 7.82
N LYS A 356 -10.00 13.06 7.38
CA LYS A 356 -11.09 14.04 7.36
C LYS A 356 -11.42 14.59 8.77
N THR A 357 -11.13 13.81 9.80
CA THR A 357 -11.41 14.16 11.21
C THR A 357 -10.27 14.92 11.88
N SER A 358 -9.14 15.13 11.18
CA SER A 358 -8.00 15.88 11.73
C SER A 358 -8.40 17.31 12.13
N LYS A 359 -7.97 17.71 13.33
CA LYS A 359 -8.11 19.08 13.83
C LYS A 359 -6.91 19.96 13.45
N HIS A 360 -5.81 19.34 13.02
CA HIS A 360 -4.54 19.99 12.78
C HIS A 360 -3.95 19.65 11.39
N PRO A 361 -4.71 19.77 10.26
CA PRO A 361 -4.28 19.29 8.95
C PRO A 361 -3.03 20.00 8.42
N ASP A 362 -2.87 21.30 8.69
CA ASP A 362 -1.66 22.05 8.35
C ASP A 362 -0.42 21.48 9.08
N LEU A 363 -0.57 21.16 10.36
CA LEU A 363 0.50 20.59 11.17
C LEU A 363 0.82 19.15 10.76
N ALA A 364 -0.19 18.35 10.48
CA ALA A 364 -0.03 17.01 9.93
C ALA A 364 0.78 17.02 8.63
N MET A 365 0.48 17.94 7.71
CA MET A 365 1.26 18.09 6.47
C MET A 365 2.72 18.51 6.75
N LYS A 366 2.97 19.40 7.72
CA LYS A 366 4.34 19.77 8.12
C LYS A 366 5.10 18.58 8.70
N VAL A 367 4.45 17.71 9.48
CA VAL A 367 5.07 16.47 9.99
C VAL A 367 5.40 15.51 8.85
N ILE A 368 4.49 15.33 7.88
CA ILE A 368 4.76 14.54 6.67
C ILE A 368 5.92 15.14 5.89
N ASN A 369 5.97 16.47 5.73
CA ASN A 369 7.08 17.15 5.05
C ASN A 369 8.43 16.94 5.75
N LEU A 370 8.47 16.95 7.10
CA LEU A 370 9.68 16.61 7.86
C LEU A 370 10.12 15.16 7.61
N LEU A 371 9.19 14.20 7.55
CA LEU A 371 9.53 12.81 7.21
C LEU A 371 10.15 12.69 5.81
N HIS A 372 9.86 13.62 4.90
CA HIS A 372 10.42 13.64 3.55
C HIS A 372 11.72 14.42 3.39
N ALA A 373 12.05 15.33 4.32
CA ALA A 373 13.16 16.28 4.17
C ALA A 373 14.21 16.19 5.28
N ASP A 374 13.82 15.84 6.50
CA ASP A 374 14.69 15.88 7.66
C ASP A 374 15.23 14.49 7.99
N LYS A 375 16.53 14.28 7.72
CA LYS A 375 17.20 13.00 7.94
C LYS A 375 17.14 12.56 9.41
N THR A 376 17.25 13.48 10.36
CA THR A 376 17.24 13.17 11.79
C THR A 376 15.88 12.65 12.22
N PHE A 377 14.81 13.40 11.89
CA PHE A 377 13.45 13.01 12.25
C PHE A 377 13.00 11.74 11.52
N ASN A 378 13.30 11.62 10.22
CA ASN A 378 12.98 10.44 9.44
C ASN A 378 13.62 9.17 10.02
N ASN A 379 14.93 9.21 10.37
CA ASN A 379 15.61 8.05 10.93
C ASN A 379 15.19 7.76 12.38
N LEU A 380 14.85 8.77 13.18
CA LEU A 380 14.33 8.56 14.52
C LEU A 380 13.00 7.78 14.49
N ILE A 381 12.10 8.12 13.58
CA ILE A 381 10.83 7.39 13.42
C ILE A 381 11.06 5.98 12.85
N ASN A 382 11.99 5.81 11.91
CA ASN A 382 12.20 4.52 11.22
C ASN A 382 13.13 3.54 11.96
N PHE A 383 14.09 4.03 12.76
CA PHE A 383 15.10 3.18 13.42
C PHE A 383 15.19 3.39 14.94
N GLY A 384 14.53 4.44 15.46
CA GLY A 384 14.56 4.75 16.89
C GLY A 384 15.83 5.48 17.32
N ILE A 385 16.32 5.18 18.53
CA ILE A 385 17.33 5.93 19.27
C ILE A 385 18.70 5.30 19.10
N GLU A 386 19.69 6.10 18.67
CA GLU A 386 21.09 5.70 18.60
C GLU A 386 21.63 5.25 19.98
N GLY A 387 22.45 4.20 19.98
CA GLY A 387 22.98 3.57 21.20
C GLY A 387 22.02 2.62 21.90
N LYS A 388 20.71 2.74 21.65
CA LYS A 388 19.67 1.87 22.24
C LYS A 388 19.13 0.85 21.25
N HIS A 389 18.69 1.30 20.09
CA HIS A 389 18.02 0.47 19.06
C HIS A 389 18.95 0.11 17.91
N TYR A 390 19.93 0.97 17.65
CA TYR A 390 21.01 0.75 16.68
C TYR A 390 22.30 1.46 17.14
N VAL A 391 23.42 1.11 16.51
CA VAL A 391 24.69 1.81 16.63
C VAL A 391 25.17 2.24 15.26
N LYS A 392 25.75 3.43 15.14
CA LYS A 392 26.36 3.89 13.89
C LYS A 392 27.70 3.21 13.62
N LYS A 393 27.92 2.77 12.40
CA LYS A 393 29.19 2.33 11.85
C LYS A 393 29.84 3.42 10.98
N SER A 394 29.01 4.28 10.39
CA SER A 394 29.38 5.49 9.66
C SER A 394 28.22 6.49 9.65
N ASP A 395 28.35 7.62 8.95
CA ASP A 395 27.28 8.63 8.80
C ASP A 395 26.02 8.09 8.10
N THR A 396 26.14 6.96 7.39
CA THR A 396 25.06 6.39 6.58
C THR A 396 24.77 4.93 6.89
N VAL A 397 25.62 4.25 7.68
CA VAL A 397 25.49 2.82 7.96
C VAL A 397 25.31 2.59 9.45
N ILE A 398 24.33 1.75 9.78
CA ILE A 398 24.00 1.34 11.15
C ILE A 398 24.09 -0.17 11.31
N ASP A 399 24.20 -0.61 12.56
CA ASP A 399 24.20 -2.01 12.94
C ASP A 399 23.41 -2.21 14.23
N LEU A 400 23.06 -3.44 14.53
CA LEU A 400 22.46 -3.77 15.81
C LEU A 400 23.45 -3.52 16.96
N PRO A 401 22.97 -3.13 18.15
CA PRO A 401 23.82 -3.04 19.32
C PRO A 401 24.50 -4.39 19.62
N PRO A 402 25.72 -4.41 20.13
CA PRO A 402 26.44 -5.64 20.40
C PRO A 402 25.64 -6.65 21.23
N GLY A 403 25.57 -7.89 20.76
CA GLY A 403 24.87 -9.00 21.43
C GLY A 403 23.34 -8.96 21.32
N LYS A 404 22.76 -8.05 20.50
CA LYS A 404 21.32 -7.98 20.27
C LYS A 404 20.94 -8.48 18.88
N THR A 405 19.74 -9.05 18.79
CA THR A 405 19.03 -9.30 17.53
C THR A 405 18.04 -8.18 17.24
N ALA A 406 17.49 -8.12 16.04
CA ALA A 406 16.47 -7.14 15.68
C ALA A 406 15.24 -7.18 16.61
N GLN A 407 14.91 -8.38 17.13
CA GLN A 407 13.79 -8.57 18.05
C GLN A 407 14.09 -8.08 19.49
N ASP A 408 15.36 -8.00 19.85
CA ASP A 408 15.79 -7.63 21.22
C ASP A 408 15.99 -6.13 21.40
N THR A 409 16.00 -5.35 20.31
CA THR A 409 16.25 -3.91 20.38
C THR A 409 15.10 -3.13 21.01
N GLY A 410 13.87 -3.67 20.98
CA GLY A 410 12.68 -3.02 21.48
C GLY A 410 12.01 -2.04 20.49
N TYR A 411 12.72 -1.64 19.43
CA TYR A 411 12.20 -0.81 18.35
C TYR A 411 12.92 -1.10 17.03
N ASN A 412 12.23 -1.80 16.15
CA ASN A 412 12.61 -2.05 14.76
C ASN A 412 11.34 -2.32 13.95
N PRO A 413 10.56 -1.26 13.64
CA PRO A 413 9.24 -1.42 13.00
C PRO A 413 9.29 -1.98 11.59
N GLY A 414 10.44 -1.87 10.88
CA GLY A 414 10.54 -2.28 9.47
C GLY A 414 9.66 -1.47 8.53
N ALA A 415 9.28 -0.25 8.93
CA ALA A 415 8.30 0.60 8.27
C ALA A 415 8.91 1.65 7.32
N GLN A 416 10.18 1.51 6.95
CA GLN A 416 10.88 2.48 6.08
C GLN A 416 10.18 2.66 4.73
N TRP A 417 9.52 1.62 4.23
CA TRP A 417 8.79 1.64 2.96
C TRP A 417 7.42 2.35 3.07
N GLU A 418 6.96 2.62 4.29
CA GLU A 418 5.67 3.24 4.59
C GLU A 418 5.79 4.73 4.93
N LEU A 419 6.95 5.13 5.50
CA LEU A 419 7.08 6.41 6.18
C LEU A 419 8.15 7.31 5.57
N GLY A 420 7.71 8.38 4.91
CA GLY A 420 8.56 9.49 4.50
C GLY A 420 9.45 9.22 3.29
N ASN A 421 10.77 9.32 3.46
CA ASN A 421 11.75 9.28 2.38
C ASN A 421 12.87 8.28 2.67
N GLN A 422 12.83 7.12 1.98
CA GLN A 422 13.83 6.07 2.14
C GLN A 422 15.25 6.51 1.75
N PHE A 423 15.40 7.47 0.83
CA PHE A 423 16.73 7.97 0.44
C PHE A 423 17.44 8.75 1.55
N LEU A 424 16.76 9.09 2.64
CA LEU A 424 17.32 9.67 3.86
C LEU A 424 17.69 8.61 4.90
N ASN A 425 17.21 7.37 4.75
CA ASN A 425 17.40 6.31 5.72
C ASN A 425 18.87 5.85 5.79
N TYR A 426 19.25 5.40 6.98
CA TYR A 426 20.46 4.63 7.15
C TYR A 426 20.36 3.28 6.42
N LEU A 427 21.50 2.70 6.10
CA LEU A 427 21.62 1.34 5.61
C LEU A 427 22.10 0.44 6.76
N TRP A 428 21.57 -0.77 6.83
CA TRP A 428 22.13 -1.79 7.70
C TRP A 428 23.45 -2.32 7.11
N THR A 429 24.34 -2.83 7.98
CA THR A 429 25.64 -3.39 7.54
C THR A 429 25.54 -4.55 6.56
N ASN A 430 24.41 -5.24 6.50
CA ASN A 430 24.12 -6.30 5.52
C ASN A 430 23.51 -5.80 4.20
N GLU A 431 23.19 -4.51 4.08
CA GLU A 431 22.64 -3.93 2.87
C GLU A 431 23.74 -3.41 1.93
N ASP A 432 23.43 -3.36 0.64
CA ASP A 432 24.34 -2.84 -0.37
C ASP A 432 24.56 -1.32 -0.16
N PRO A 433 25.81 -0.86 -0.01
CA PRO A 433 26.10 0.57 0.14
C PRO A 433 25.64 1.42 -1.05
N ASN A 434 25.45 0.80 -2.22
CA ASN A 434 24.92 1.47 -3.42
C ASN A 434 23.38 1.33 -3.58
N LYS A 435 22.66 0.87 -2.55
CA LYS A 435 21.21 0.62 -2.60
C LYS A 435 20.43 1.78 -3.21
N TRP A 436 20.71 3.01 -2.77
CA TRP A 436 19.97 4.20 -3.25
C TRP A 436 20.25 4.53 -4.72
N GLN A 437 21.47 4.28 -5.21
CA GLN A 437 21.79 4.43 -6.63
C GLN A 437 21.08 3.33 -7.44
N LYS A 438 21.11 2.08 -6.95
CA LYS A 438 20.38 0.97 -7.59
C LYS A 438 18.87 1.24 -7.67
N PHE A 439 18.27 1.90 -6.67
CA PHE A 439 16.85 2.31 -6.75
C PHE A 439 16.60 3.33 -7.86
N LYS A 440 17.47 4.33 -8.00
CA LYS A 440 17.37 5.32 -9.09
C LYS A 440 17.48 4.65 -10.46
N ASP A 441 18.48 3.77 -10.62
CA ASP A 441 18.70 3.03 -11.87
C ASP A 441 17.53 2.09 -12.18
N PHE A 442 16.95 1.48 -11.16
CA PHE A 442 15.78 0.62 -11.27
C PHE A 442 14.54 1.40 -11.70
N ASN A 443 14.29 2.55 -11.09
CA ASN A 443 13.21 3.45 -11.48
C ASN A 443 13.36 3.94 -12.94
N ALA A 444 14.60 4.29 -13.34
CA ALA A 444 14.89 4.72 -14.70
C ALA A 444 14.63 3.65 -15.77
N LYS A 445 14.76 2.37 -15.39
CA LYS A 445 14.46 1.22 -16.26
C LYS A 445 12.98 0.82 -16.27
N GLY A 446 12.20 1.35 -15.34
CA GLY A 446 10.78 1.00 -15.19
C GLY A 446 9.95 1.36 -16.43
N VAL A 447 9.31 0.35 -17.00
CA VAL A 447 8.35 0.54 -18.10
C VAL A 447 7.08 1.15 -17.53
N LYS A 448 6.72 2.35 -17.98
CA LYS A 448 5.50 3.03 -17.54
C LYS A 448 4.28 2.38 -18.18
N SER A 449 3.29 2.04 -17.35
CA SER A 449 1.98 1.64 -17.84
C SER A 449 1.36 2.73 -18.71
N PRO A 450 0.69 2.40 -19.82
CA PRO A 450 -0.04 3.39 -20.62
C PRO A 450 -1.18 4.08 -19.85
N ALA A 451 -1.60 3.51 -18.72
CA ALA A 451 -2.63 4.07 -17.83
C ALA A 451 -2.06 4.74 -16.58
N LEU A 452 -0.76 5.04 -16.53
CA LEU A 452 -0.16 5.71 -15.36
C LEU A 452 -0.86 7.05 -15.06
N GLY A 453 -1.36 7.19 -13.83
CA GLY A 453 -2.17 8.33 -13.37
C GLY A 453 -3.68 8.12 -13.52
N PHE A 454 -4.12 7.04 -14.16
CA PHE A 454 -5.54 6.69 -14.22
C PHE A 454 -6.01 6.05 -12.91
N ALA A 455 -7.12 6.52 -12.37
CA ALA A 455 -7.82 5.92 -11.25
C ALA A 455 -9.29 5.70 -11.63
N PHE A 456 -9.73 4.46 -11.58
CA PHE A 456 -11.11 4.08 -11.90
C PHE A 456 -12.08 4.56 -10.82
N ASP A 457 -13.11 5.30 -11.22
CA ASP A 457 -14.27 5.59 -10.38
C ASP A 457 -15.25 4.42 -10.44
N SER A 458 -15.37 3.70 -9.34
CA SER A 458 -16.21 2.50 -9.24
C SER A 458 -17.71 2.76 -8.95
N GLU A 459 -18.06 4.00 -8.59
CA GLU A 459 -19.45 4.33 -8.18
C GLU A 459 -20.52 3.96 -9.22
N PRO A 460 -20.32 4.19 -10.53
CA PRO A 460 -21.33 3.85 -11.55
C PRO A 460 -21.69 2.36 -11.64
N VAL A 461 -20.80 1.47 -11.17
CA VAL A 461 -20.95 0.00 -11.28
C VAL A 461 -20.72 -0.73 -9.96
N LYS A 462 -20.91 -0.06 -8.85
CA LYS A 462 -20.62 -0.59 -7.50
C LYS A 462 -21.41 -1.86 -7.16
N ASN A 463 -22.62 -2.00 -7.67
CA ASN A 463 -23.45 -3.19 -7.42
C ASN A 463 -22.89 -4.42 -8.17
N GLU A 464 -22.49 -4.23 -9.42
CA GLU A 464 -21.85 -5.26 -10.24
C GLU A 464 -20.49 -5.65 -9.64
N ILE A 465 -19.72 -4.68 -9.14
CA ILE A 465 -18.44 -4.94 -8.43
C ILE A 465 -18.68 -5.81 -7.20
N ALA A 466 -19.65 -5.47 -6.36
CA ALA A 466 -19.97 -6.27 -5.17
C ALA A 466 -20.40 -7.70 -5.52
N ALA A 467 -21.23 -7.85 -6.56
CA ALA A 467 -21.65 -9.17 -7.04
C ALA A 467 -20.47 -9.99 -7.60
N CYS A 468 -19.60 -9.36 -8.41
CA CYS A 468 -18.41 -10.01 -8.96
C CYS A 468 -17.40 -10.39 -7.86
N ALA A 469 -17.22 -9.55 -6.84
CA ALA A 469 -16.32 -9.83 -5.70
C ALA A 469 -16.75 -11.09 -4.93
N ASN A 470 -18.05 -11.28 -4.68
CA ASN A 470 -18.57 -12.49 -4.04
C ASN A 470 -18.24 -13.76 -4.86
N ILE A 471 -18.35 -13.68 -6.18
CA ILE A 471 -18.01 -14.79 -7.07
C ILE A 471 -16.49 -14.98 -7.12
N GLY A 472 -15.70 -13.89 -7.16
CA GLY A 472 -14.24 -13.90 -7.06
C GLY A 472 -13.77 -14.66 -5.81
N ASN A 473 -14.35 -14.35 -4.65
CA ASN A 473 -14.04 -15.02 -3.39
C ASN A 473 -14.39 -16.53 -3.39
N GLN A 474 -15.40 -16.93 -4.16
CA GLN A 474 -15.80 -18.34 -4.27
C GLN A 474 -14.84 -19.16 -5.14
N TYR A 475 -14.35 -18.61 -6.25
CA TYR A 475 -13.58 -19.36 -7.26
C TYR A 475 -12.08 -19.03 -7.25
N GLY A 476 -11.73 -17.77 -6.98
CA GLY A 476 -10.37 -17.25 -7.07
C GLY A 476 -9.35 -18.01 -6.24
N PRO A 477 -9.56 -18.21 -4.93
CA PRO A 477 -8.58 -18.86 -4.07
C PRO A 477 -8.18 -20.28 -4.53
N ALA A 478 -9.15 -21.07 -4.97
CA ALA A 478 -8.89 -22.43 -5.43
C ALA A 478 -8.13 -22.47 -6.77
N LEU A 479 -8.41 -21.53 -7.68
CA LEU A 479 -7.67 -21.36 -8.95
C LEU A 479 -6.24 -20.89 -8.69
N SER A 480 -6.06 -19.86 -7.87
CA SER A 480 -4.75 -19.27 -7.57
C SER A 480 -3.84 -20.25 -6.81
N ALA A 481 -4.41 -21.12 -5.99
CA ALA A 481 -3.69 -22.21 -5.33
C ALA A 481 -3.37 -23.39 -6.27
N GLY A 482 -4.00 -23.48 -7.44
CA GLY A 482 -3.93 -24.65 -8.33
C GLY A 482 -4.65 -25.88 -7.81
N SER A 483 -5.52 -25.76 -6.79
CA SER A 483 -6.20 -26.89 -6.16
C SER A 483 -7.32 -27.49 -7.03
N VAL A 484 -7.83 -26.73 -8.00
CA VAL A 484 -8.89 -27.12 -8.93
C VAL A 484 -8.40 -27.19 -10.37
N ASP A 485 -9.16 -27.87 -11.24
CA ASP A 485 -8.84 -27.95 -12.68
C ASP A 485 -9.27 -26.63 -13.37
N PRO A 486 -8.33 -25.87 -13.96
CA PRO A 486 -8.67 -24.61 -14.61
C PRO A 486 -9.54 -24.78 -15.85
N ASP A 487 -9.41 -25.88 -16.60
CA ASP A 487 -10.22 -26.12 -17.81
C ASP A 487 -11.69 -26.38 -17.47
N GLU A 488 -11.99 -26.89 -16.27
CA GLU A 488 -13.35 -27.07 -15.77
C GLU A 488 -13.91 -25.82 -15.05
N VAL A 489 -13.06 -25.11 -14.29
CA VAL A 489 -13.50 -24.07 -13.37
C VAL A 489 -13.59 -22.71 -14.02
N ILE A 490 -12.63 -22.35 -14.91
CA ILE A 490 -12.62 -21.03 -15.57
C ILE A 490 -13.91 -20.79 -16.38
N PRO A 491 -14.45 -21.75 -17.18
CA PRO A 491 -15.71 -21.52 -17.89
C PRO A 491 -16.89 -21.21 -16.97
N LYS A 492 -17.01 -21.95 -15.86
CA LYS A 492 -18.07 -21.75 -14.85
C LYS A 492 -17.92 -20.41 -14.13
N PHE A 493 -16.70 -20.04 -13.81
CA PHE A 493 -16.38 -18.77 -13.17
C PHE A 493 -16.74 -17.60 -14.09
N LEU A 494 -16.34 -17.66 -15.36
CA LEU A 494 -16.69 -16.67 -16.37
C LEU A 494 -18.19 -16.51 -16.57
N GLU A 495 -18.94 -17.61 -16.67
CA GLU A 495 -20.41 -17.59 -16.79
C GLU A 495 -21.03 -16.82 -15.63
N LYS A 496 -20.62 -17.11 -14.39
CA LYS A 496 -21.15 -16.43 -13.21
C LYS A 496 -20.75 -14.97 -13.14
N LEU A 497 -19.52 -14.61 -13.50
CA LEU A 497 -19.08 -13.22 -13.58
C LEU A 497 -19.86 -12.42 -14.63
N LYS A 498 -20.15 -13.03 -15.82
CA LYS A 498 -20.98 -12.39 -16.85
C LYS A 498 -22.40 -12.16 -16.36
N ALA A 499 -22.98 -13.13 -15.67
CA ALA A 499 -24.30 -12.98 -15.05
C ALA A 499 -24.30 -11.90 -13.94
N ALA A 500 -23.19 -11.70 -13.25
CA ALA A 500 -23.02 -10.65 -12.23
C ALA A 500 -22.70 -9.26 -12.81
N GLY A 501 -22.47 -9.14 -14.11
CA GLY A 501 -22.27 -7.86 -14.79
C GLY A 501 -20.81 -7.47 -15.00
N VAL A 502 -19.87 -8.41 -15.06
CA VAL A 502 -18.44 -8.11 -15.33
C VAL A 502 -18.25 -7.30 -16.61
N ASP A 503 -19.04 -7.55 -17.66
CA ASP A 503 -18.95 -6.83 -18.93
C ASP A 503 -19.31 -5.34 -18.77
N LYS A 504 -20.24 -4.99 -17.86
CA LYS A 504 -20.56 -3.60 -17.54
C LYS A 504 -19.39 -2.90 -16.83
N ILE A 505 -18.71 -3.60 -15.89
CA ILE A 505 -17.53 -3.07 -15.20
C ILE A 505 -16.44 -2.78 -16.21
N ILE A 506 -16.14 -3.72 -17.11
CA ILE A 506 -15.12 -3.58 -18.15
C ILE A 506 -15.45 -2.44 -19.11
N ALA A 507 -16.69 -2.33 -19.54
CA ALA A 507 -17.16 -1.25 -20.42
C ALA A 507 -17.02 0.14 -19.74
N GLU A 508 -17.36 0.25 -18.46
CA GLU A 508 -17.23 1.52 -17.72
C GLU A 508 -15.74 1.86 -17.48
N LYS A 509 -14.88 0.87 -17.14
CA LYS A 509 -13.42 1.08 -17.08
C LYS A 509 -12.86 1.56 -18.41
N GLN A 510 -13.27 0.94 -19.53
CA GLN A 510 -12.83 1.35 -20.87
C GLN A 510 -13.23 2.79 -21.17
N LYS A 511 -14.48 3.14 -20.93
CA LYS A 511 -15.01 4.49 -21.16
C LYS A 511 -14.22 5.55 -20.38
N GLN A 512 -13.96 5.29 -19.09
CA GLN A 512 -13.20 6.21 -18.23
C GLN A 512 -11.74 6.29 -18.65
N LEU A 513 -11.11 5.16 -19.00
CA LEU A 513 -9.74 5.12 -19.50
C LEU A 513 -9.59 5.89 -20.82
N ASP A 514 -10.53 5.73 -21.75
CA ASP A 514 -10.52 6.45 -23.03
C ASP A 514 -10.63 7.97 -22.81
N ALA A 515 -11.48 8.41 -21.88
CA ALA A 515 -11.62 9.81 -21.51
C ALA A 515 -10.32 10.36 -20.87
N PHE A 516 -9.70 9.59 -19.97
CA PHE A 516 -8.42 9.95 -19.36
C PHE A 516 -7.31 10.08 -20.41
N LEU A 517 -7.18 9.11 -21.30
CA LEU A 517 -6.17 9.12 -22.36
C LEU A 517 -6.39 10.28 -23.34
N ALA A 518 -7.65 10.59 -23.67
CA ALA A 518 -7.98 11.72 -24.55
C ALA A 518 -7.59 13.07 -23.90
N ALA A 519 -7.85 13.22 -22.59
CA ALA A 519 -7.50 14.44 -21.83
C ALA A 519 -5.99 14.62 -21.64
N ASN A 520 -5.21 13.52 -21.66
CA ASN A 520 -3.75 13.53 -21.45
C ASN A 520 -2.94 13.35 -22.74
N LYS A 521 -3.58 13.31 -23.92
CA LYS A 521 -2.85 13.41 -25.20
C LYS A 521 -2.26 14.82 -25.31
N LYS A 522 -0.93 14.91 -25.11
CA LYS A 522 -0.12 16.09 -25.41
C LYS A 522 0.39 16.03 -26.84
#